data_fa334388140ab2a665ce9899d73c083c
#
_entry.id   fa334388140ab2a665ce9899d73c083c
#
_cell.length_a   1.000
_cell.length_b   1.000
_cell.length_c   1.000
_cell.angle_alpha   90.00
_cell.angle_beta   90.00
_cell.angle_gamma   90.00
#
_symmetry.space_group_name_H-M   'P 1'
#
loop_
_entity.id
_entity.type
_entity.pdbx_description
1 polymer ?
#
loop_
_entity_poly.entity_id
_entity_poly.type
_entity_poly.pdbx_seq_one_letter_code
_entity_poly.pdbx_strand_id
1 'polypeptide(L)'
;SVVSGLSIPAVQTFATKSFATELCPMATSGVDYSRLAFRTIGTVLKFQVTGQKNVTKIELTGNNGEALAGDYTIDFVGETPEMKFSGTETTLTLTCSEPVALNDASATEFYFVLPAGVEFTKGITVKVYTDDNAEPMVKEYASPLTTRPNKLVTVKAFTYSVPVTSIEEANEALSKGTSGVTITSTTDLTVPSTLEIPNAFGHGTSTSVEIEQPVSTDLTISEKTTSDKELPETLSVEMETTAS
;
A
#
# COMPACT_ATOMS: atom_id res chain seq x y z
N SER A 1 37.02 5.36 -2.15
CA SER A 1 36.57 6.59 -1.48
C SER A 1 35.15 6.38 -0.94
N VAL A 2 34.86 7.08 0.16
CA VAL A 2 33.56 7.00 0.81
C VAL A 2 32.91 8.40 0.80
N VAL A 3 31.64 8.48 0.43
CA VAL A 3 30.81 9.68 0.61
C VAL A 3 29.87 9.43 1.78
N SER A 4 29.84 10.36 2.74
CA SER A 4 29.04 10.29 3.97
C SER A 4 28.13 11.52 4.11
N GLY A 5 27.29 11.53 5.15
CA GLY A 5 26.32 12.60 5.40
C GLY A 5 25.10 12.53 4.49
N LEU A 6 24.78 11.32 4.01
CA LEU A 6 23.62 11.04 3.17
C LEU A 6 22.55 10.32 3.99
N SER A 7 21.28 10.59 3.71
CA SER A 7 20.18 9.90 4.39
C SER A 7 19.01 9.64 3.46
N ILE A 8 18.29 8.54 3.72
CA ILE A 8 16.95 8.31 3.19
C ILE A 8 15.98 8.85 4.23
N PRO A 9 15.17 9.86 3.91
CA PRO A 9 14.24 10.44 4.88
C PRO A 9 13.09 9.48 5.19
N ALA A 10 12.68 9.44 6.45
CA ALA A 10 11.53 8.66 6.91
C ALA A 10 10.20 9.20 6.36
N VAL A 11 10.15 10.50 6.07
CA VAL A 11 9.00 11.16 5.44
C VAL A 11 9.38 11.56 4.02
N GLN A 12 8.62 11.03 3.07
CA GLN A 12 8.76 11.30 1.65
C GLN A 12 7.52 12.00 1.13
N THR A 13 7.63 12.76 0.06
CA THR A 13 6.50 13.50 -0.53
C THR A 13 6.03 12.81 -1.81
N PHE A 14 4.72 12.72 -1.96
CA PHE A 14 4.10 12.19 -3.18
C PHE A 14 4.45 13.05 -4.41
N ALA A 15 4.79 12.38 -5.49
CA ALA A 15 4.95 12.98 -6.81
C ALA A 15 4.19 12.16 -7.85
N THR A 16 3.42 12.81 -8.70
CA THR A 16 2.57 12.15 -9.71
C THR A 16 3.40 11.29 -10.66
N LYS A 17 3.10 10.00 -10.73
CA LYS A 17 3.77 8.99 -11.58
C LYS A 17 5.27 8.89 -11.35
N SER A 18 5.76 9.33 -10.20
CA SER A 18 7.18 9.34 -9.87
C SER A 18 7.37 9.37 -8.34
N PHE A 19 8.61 9.37 -7.89
CA PHE A 19 9.06 9.76 -6.55
C PHE A 19 9.63 11.19 -6.60
N ALA A 20 9.69 11.87 -5.45
CA ALA A 20 10.30 13.17 -5.37
C ALA A 20 11.81 13.08 -5.75
N THR A 21 12.25 13.92 -6.66
CA THR A 21 13.56 13.79 -7.35
C THR A 21 14.75 13.83 -6.41
N GLU A 22 14.64 14.57 -5.30
CA GLU A 22 15.65 14.69 -4.26
C GLU A 22 15.85 13.40 -3.42
N LEU A 23 14.93 12.44 -3.52
CA LEU A 23 14.95 11.23 -2.69
C LEU A 23 15.83 10.11 -3.26
N CYS A 24 16.08 10.10 -4.58
CA CYS A 24 16.73 8.97 -5.21
C CYS A 24 18.22 9.25 -5.44
N PRO A 25 19.10 8.77 -4.57
CA PRO A 25 20.52 8.98 -4.73
C PRO A 25 21.04 8.24 -5.98
N MET A 26 21.79 8.97 -6.80
CA MET A 26 22.44 8.42 -7.97
C MET A 26 23.95 8.57 -7.83
N ALA A 27 24.67 7.54 -8.20
CA ALA A 27 26.13 7.55 -8.19
C ALA A 27 26.70 6.97 -9.49
N THR A 28 27.89 7.37 -9.80
CA THR A 28 28.69 6.82 -10.88
C THR A 28 30.14 6.70 -10.44
N SER A 29 30.82 5.69 -10.90
CA SER A 29 32.28 5.54 -10.80
C SER A 29 32.83 5.46 -12.21
N GLY A 30 33.92 6.16 -12.48
CA GLY A 30 34.59 6.13 -13.76
C GLY A 30 35.74 7.11 -13.83
N VAL A 31 36.74 6.78 -14.62
CA VAL A 31 37.92 7.64 -14.91
C VAL A 31 37.73 8.51 -16.15
N ASP A 32 36.71 8.21 -16.95
CA ASP A 32 36.38 8.96 -18.16
C ASP A 32 35.15 9.85 -17.95
N TYR A 33 35.38 11.13 -17.71
CA TYR A 33 34.33 12.12 -17.49
C TYR A 33 33.43 12.37 -18.72
N SER A 34 33.81 11.85 -19.89
CA SER A 34 33.01 11.97 -21.10
C SER A 34 31.90 10.92 -21.19
N ARG A 35 31.92 9.89 -20.32
CA ARG A 35 31.00 8.75 -20.32
C ARG A 35 30.55 8.36 -18.91
N LEU A 36 30.00 9.30 -18.16
CA LEU A 36 29.48 9.05 -16.83
C LEU A 36 28.07 8.42 -16.91
N ALA A 37 27.95 7.18 -16.47
CA ALA A 37 26.66 6.48 -16.34
C ALA A 37 26.18 6.50 -14.90
N PHE A 38 25.27 7.40 -14.57
CA PHE A 38 24.65 7.45 -13.26
C PHE A 38 23.64 6.31 -13.07
N ARG A 39 23.69 5.68 -11.91
CA ARG A 39 22.75 4.62 -11.50
C ARG A 39 22.19 4.94 -10.13
N THR A 40 20.91 4.62 -9.92
CA THR A 40 20.33 4.71 -8.58
C THR A 40 20.96 3.66 -7.67
N ILE A 41 21.37 4.07 -6.48
CA ILE A 41 21.97 3.18 -5.48
C ILE A 41 20.94 2.62 -4.49
N GLY A 42 19.75 3.19 -4.44
CA GLY A 42 18.60 2.68 -3.72
C GLY A 42 17.69 1.80 -4.58
N THR A 43 16.55 1.44 -4.01
CA THR A 43 15.44 0.73 -4.65
C THR A 43 14.22 1.63 -4.66
N VAL A 44 13.45 1.58 -5.74
CA VAL A 44 12.13 2.22 -5.78
C VAL A 44 11.07 1.14 -5.64
N LEU A 45 10.16 1.30 -4.68
CA LEU A 45 9.00 0.43 -4.50
C LEU A 45 7.75 1.15 -4.99
N LYS A 46 6.99 0.49 -5.86
CA LYS A 46 5.76 1.03 -6.44
C LYS A 46 4.54 0.28 -5.97
N PHE A 47 3.56 1.02 -5.48
CA PHE A 47 2.20 0.56 -5.20
C PHE A 47 1.24 1.08 -6.26
N GLN A 48 0.24 0.26 -6.59
CA GLN A 48 -0.84 0.61 -7.50
C GLN A 48 -2.16 0.41 -6.75
N VAL A 49 -2.88 1.51 -6.53
CA VAL A 49 -4.10 1.53 -5.72
C VAL A 49 -5.27 2.04 -6.56
N THR A 50 -6.37 1.28 -6.58
CA THR A 50 -7.66 1.70 -7.14
C THR A 50 -8.62 2.07 -6.01
N GLY A 51 -9.74 2.71 -6.31
CA GLY A 51 -10.79 3.05 -5.34
C GLY A 51 -11.42 4.40 -5.61
N GLN A 52 -12.23 4.89 -4.67
CA GLN A 52 -13.00 6.14 -4.80
C GLN A 52 -12.72 7.14 -3.67
N LYS A 53 -11.60 7.00 -2.96
CA LYS A 53 -11.21 7.85 -1.85
C LYS A 53 -10.03 8.74 -2.19
N ASN A 54 -9.82 9.77 -1.39
CA ASN A 54 -8.68 10.66 -1.52
C ASN A 54 -7.61 10.28 -0.50
N VAL A 55 -6.46 9.84 -0.97
CA VAL A 55 -5.33 9.45 -0.12
C VAL A 55 -4.59 10.68 0.36
N THR A 56 -4.37 10.78 1.67
CA THR A 56 -3.61 11.85 2.31
C THR A 56 -2.21 11.40 2.71
N LYS A 57 -2.05 10.11 3.04
CA LYS A 57 -0.80 9.55 3.54
C LYS A 57 -0.76 8.03 3.30
N ILE A 58 0.43 7.49 3.05
CA ILE A 58 0.68 6.05 3.08
C ILE A 58 1.87 5.78 4.00
N GLU A 59 1.75 4.79 4.88
CA GLU A 59 2.84 4.28 5.69
C GLU A 59 3.25 2.89 5.23
N LEU A 60 4.56 2.64 5.20
CA LEU A 60 5.17 1.36 4.85
C LEU A 60 6.04 0.88 6.00
N THR A 61 5.86 -0.36 6.40
CA THR A 61 6.71 -1.06 7.39
C THR A 61 7.12 -2.42 6.88
N GLY A 62 8.27 -2.91 7.32
CA GLY A 62 8.63 -4.31 7.16
C GLY A 62 8.02 -5.13 8.31
N ASN A 63 7.53 -6.35 8.00
CA ASN A 63 6.81 -7.20 8.97
C ASN A 63 7.73 -7.87 10.00
N ASN A 64 9.03 -7.63 9.91
CA ASN A 64 10.03 -8.12 10.87
C ASN A 64 10.86 -6.99 11.48
N GLY A 65 10.40 -5.73 11.36
CA GLY A 65 11.06 -4.56 11.93
C GLY A 65 12.30 -4.11 11.17
N GLU A 66 12.35 -4.35 9.86
CA GLU A 66 13.45 -3.92 9.01
C GLU A 66 13.59 -2.40 9.00
N ALA A 67 14.82 -1.90 9.06
CA ALA A 67 15.10 -0.48 8.97
C ALA A 67 14.95 0.01 7.52
N LEU A 68 14.23 1.10 7.32
CA LEU A 68 13.84 1.62 6.01
C LEU A 68 14.33 3.04 5.73
N ALA A 69 14.65 3.82 6.76
CA ALA A 69 15.12 5.19 6.62
C ALA A 69 16.26 5.50 7.62
N GLY A 70 17.02 6.54 7.34
CA GLY A 70 18.15 6.99 8.09
C GLY A 70 19.42 7.09 7.27
N ASP A 71 20.54 7.15 7.93
CA ASP A 71 21.83 7.45 7.33
C ASP A 71 22.40 6.31 6.47
N TYR A 72 23.14 6.69 5.46
CA TYR A 72 23.93 5.76 4.66
C TYR A 72 25.22 6.42 4.15
N THR A 73 26.16 5.59 3.73
CA THR A 73 27.35 6.03 3.00
C THR A 73 27.38 5.36 1.62
N ILE A 74 28.07 5.97 0.68
CA ILE A 74 28.38 5.37 -0.61
C ILE A 74 29.85 4.99 -0.61
N ASP A 75 30.12 3.72 -0.78
CA ASP A 75 31.49 3.20 -0.90
C ASP A 75 31.83 2.97 -2.37
N PHE A 76 32.91 3.60 -2.83
CA PHE A 76 33.44 3.47 -4.18
C PHE A 76 34.61 2.48 -4.18
N VAL A 77 34.35 1.23 -3.79
CA VAL A 77 35.28 0.12 -3.89
C VAL A 77 34.98 -0.65 -5.17
N GLY A 78 35.93 -0.61 -6.13
CA GLY A 78 35.72 -1.22 -7.44
C GLY A 78 34.99 -0.32 -8.44
N GLU A 79 34.36 -0.93 -9.43
CA GLU A 79 33.68 -0.23 -10.55
C GLU A 79 32.22 0.17 -10.25
N THR A 80 31.66 -0.34 -9.17
CA THR A 80 30.25 -0.10 -8.82
C THR A 80 30.14 0.54 -7.45
N PRO A 81 29.52 1.72 -7.33
CA PRO A 81 29.24 2.32 -6.03
C PRO A 81 28.22 1.49 -5.25
N GLU A 82 28.51 1.26 -3.97
CA GLU A 82 27.66 0.51 -3.06
C GLU A 82 27.13 1.39 -1.93
N MET A 83 25.83 1.23 -1.61
CA MET A 83 25.22 1.81 -0.42
C MET A 83 25.58 0.96 0.81
N LYS A 84 26.09 1.61 1.85
CA LYS A 84 26.21 1.04 3.20
C LYS A 84 25.18 1.74 4.09
N PHE A 85 24.05 1.10 4.26
CA PHE A 85 22.94 1.64 5.03
C PHE A 85 23.14 1.36 6.52
N SER A 86 22.90 2.39 7.35
CA SER A 86 23.01 2.35 8.81
C SER A 86 21.81 3.01 9.51
N GLY A 87 20.74 3.24 8.77
CA GLY A 87 19.50 3.79 9.32
C GLY A 87 18.83 2.84 10.31
N THR A 88 17.96 3.39 11.15
CA THR A 88 17.26 2.67 12.23
C THR A 88 15.76 2.86 12.20
N GLU A 89 15.25 3.80 11.39
CA GLU A 89 13.81 4.06 11.27
C GLU A 89 13.13 2.92 10.51
N THR A 90 12.11 2.34 11.12
CA THR A 90 11.40 1.16 10.60
C THR A 90 10.12 1.49 9.82
N THR A 91 9.74 2.78 9.79
CA THR A 91 8.56 3.25 9.08
C THR A 91 8.94 4.29 8.05
N LEU A 92 8.46 4.10 6.81
CA LEU A 92 8.46 5.16 5.80
C LEU A 92 7.05 5.72 5.67
N THR A 93 6.95 7.04 5.61
CA THR A 93 5.70 7.77 5.41
C THR A 93 5.75 8.53 4.10
N LEU A 94 4.82 8.27 3.19
CA LEU A 94 4.59 9.07 1.99
C LEU A 94 3.45 10.04 2.27
N THR A 95 3.72 11.33 2.29
CA THR A 95 2.72 12.38 2.51
C THR A 95 2.27 12.97 1.18
N CYS A 96 0.97 13.22 1.06
CA CYS A 96 0.40 13.95 -0.06
C CYS A 96 0.18 15.40 0.36
N SER A 97 0.79 16.37 -0.34
CA SER A 97 0.60 17.80 -0.06
C SER A 97 -0.86 18.23 -0.23
N GLU A 98 -1.53 17.62 -1.19
CA GLU A 98 -2.98 17.69 -1.39
C GLU A 98 -3.50 16.24 -1.47
N PRO A 99 -4.75 15.98 -1.04
CA PRO A 99 -5.33 14.65 -1.14
C PRO A 99 -5.33 14.14 -2.59
N VAL A 100 -4.88 12.90 -2.79
CA VAL A 100 -4.73 12.28 -4.11
C VAL A 100 -5.92 11.37 -4.37
N ALA A 101 -6.76 11.74 -5.33
CA ALA A 101 -7.94 10.98 -5.69
C ALA A 101 -7.57 9.62 -6.30
N LEU A 102 -8.13 8.54 -5.76
CA LEU A 102 -8.13 7.22 -6.37
C LEU A 102 -9.18 7.14 -7.47
N ASN A 103 -9.04 6.16 -8.34
CA ASN A 103 -9.99 5.88 -9.42
C ASN A 103 -10.17 4.36 -9.57
N ASP A 104 -11.41 3.90 -9.74
CA ASP A 104 -11.70 2.47 -9.90
C ASP A 104 -11.26 1.92 -11.26
N ALA A 105 -11.33 2.75 -12.29
CA ALA A 105 -10.99 2.33 -13.65
C ALA A 105 -9.48 2.37 -13.96
N SER A 106 -8.70 3.11 -13.16
CA SER A 106 -7.25 3.25 -13.37
C SER A 106 -6.52 3.40 -12.03
N ALA A 107 -5.53 2.55 -11.81
CA ALA A 107 -4.76 2.58 -10.58
C ALA A 107 -3.92 3.86 -10.46
N THR A 108 -3.96 4.47 -9.28
CA THR A 108 -3.05 5.54 -8.89
C THR A 108 -1.76 4.93 -8.38
N GLU A 109 -0.63 5.47 -8.83
CA GLU A 109 0.70 4.95 -8.50
C GLU A 109 1.34 5.77 -7.37
N PHE A 110 1.86 5.07 -6.37
CA PHE A 110 2.60 5.64 -5.25
C PHE A 110 3.99 5.01 -5.19
N TYR A 111 5.01 5.83 -4.94
CA TYR A 111 6.40 5.42 -5.00
C TYR A 111 7.14 5.73 -3.70
N PHE A 112 7.87 4.75 -3.19
CA PHE A 112 8.80 4.92 -2.08
C PHE A 112 10.22 4.66 -2.53
N VAL A 113 11.15 5.45 -2.01
CA VAL A 113 12.59 5.19 -2.13
C VAL A 113 13.06 4.47 -0.88
N LEU A 114 13.70 3.33 -1.07
CA LEU A 114 14.16 2.40 -0.04
C LEU A 114 15.67 2.21 -0.11
N PRO A 115 16.35 1.88 1.00
CA PRO A 115 17.71 1.40 0.94
C PRO A 115 17.79 0.09 0.13
N ALA A 116 18.89 -0.10 -0.58
CA ALA A 116 19.21 -1.37 -1.19
C ALA A 116 19.76 -2.36 -0.16
N GLY A 117 19.53 -3.65 -0.38
CA GLY A 117 20.04 -4.73 0.47
C GLY A 117 19.18 -5.06 1.68
N VAL A 118 17.97 -4.50 1.79
CA VAL A 118 17.02 -4.87 2.85
C VAL A 118 16.31 -6.17 2.47
N GLU A 119 16.28 -7.12 3.39
CA GLU A 119 15.61 -8.41 3.25
C GLU A 119 14.34 -8.44 4.11
N PHE A 120 13.18 -8.27 3.49
CA PHE A 120 11.88 -8.40 4.14
C PHE A 120 11.49 -9.87 4.21
N THR A 121 11.95 -10.56 5.24
CA THR A 121 11.77 -12.03 5.38
C THR A 121 10.33 -12.44 5.59
N LYS A 122 9.52 -11.56 6.19
CA LYS A 122 8.08 -11.74 6.44
C LYS A 122 7.21 -10.80 5.58
N GLY A 123 7.80 -10.17 4.57
CA GLY A 123 7.09 -9.22 3.72
C GLY A 123 6.92 -7.84 4.33
N ILE A 124 5.91 -7.10 3.86
CA ILE A 124 5.69 -5.69 4.18
C ILE A 124 4.22 -5.44 4.50
N THR A 125 3.96 -4.41 5.29
CA THR A 125 2.61 -3.87 5.56
C THR A 125 2.51 -2.44 5.06
N VAL A 126 1.40 -2.12 4.43
CA VAL A 126 1.04 -0.79 3.93
C VAL A 126 -0.21 -0.32 4.63
N LYS A 127 -0.19 0.91 5.16
CA LYS A 127 -1.36 1.59 5.71
C LYS A 127 -1.72 2.78 4.84
N VAL A 128 -2.94 2.82 4.35
CA VAL A 128 -3.44 3.90 3.47
C VAL A 128 -4.43 4.74 4.25
N TYR A 129 -4.14 6.02 4.40
CA TYR A 129 -4.97 7.01 5.09
C TYR A 129 -5.69 7.90 4.08
N THR A 130 -6.94 8.21 4.36
CA THR A 130 -7.79 9.05 3.51
C THR A 130 -8.27 10.29 4.26
N ASP A 131 -8.84 11.24 3.56
CA ASP A 131 -9.32 12.52 4.12
C ASP A 131 -10.63 12.38 4.91
N ASP A 132 -11.35 11.29 4.74
CA ASP A 132 -12.68 11.06 5.32
C ASP A 132 -12.75 9.88 6.30
N ASN A 133 -11.63 9.20 6.58
CA ASN A 133 -11.58 8.10 7.53
C ASN A 133 -10.39 8.22 8.48
N ALA A 134 -10.67 8.13 9.79
CA ALA A 134 -9.64 8.21 10.82
C ALA A 134 -8.76 6.95 10.86
N GLU A 135 -9.35 5.79 10.57
CA GLU A 135 -8.64 4.51 10.55
C GLU A 135 -8.07 4.22 9.17
N PRO A 136 -6.80 3.82 9.08
CA PRO A 136 -6.20 3.46 7.80
C PRO A 136 -6.68 2.10 7.31
N MET A 137 -6.83 1.96 6.00
CA MET A 137 -6.83 0.62 5.41
C MET A 137 -5.43 0.00 5.59
N VAL A 138 -5.39 -1.25 6.05
CA VAL A 138 -4.16 -2.03 6.20
C VAL A 138 -4.10 -3.08 5.10
N LYS A 139 -2.97 -3.16 4.39
CA LYS A 139 -2.70 -4.22 3.41
C LYS A 139 -1.37 -4.89 3.73
N GLU A 140 -1.43 -6.17 4.00
CA GLU A 140 -0.26 -6.99 4.25
C GLU A 140 0.16 -7.77 2.99
N TYR A 141 1.47 -7.84 2.77
CA TYR A 141 2.10 -8.69 1.76
C TYR A 141 3.09 -9.60 2.48
N ALA A 142 2.67 -10.83 2.77
CA ALA A 142 3.45 -11.80 3.54
C ALA A 142 4.62 -12.42 2.76
N SER A 143 4.66 -12.24 1.44
CA SER A 143 5.74 -12.81 0.62
C SER A 143 7.07 -12.10 0.86
N PRO A 144 8.17 -12.84 1.04
CA PRO A 144 9.49 -12.26 1.17
C PRO A 144 9.87 -11.38 -0.03
N LEU A 145 10.55 -10.28 0.25
CA LEU A 145 11.01 -9.31 -0.73
C LEU A 145 12.44 -8.88 -0.39
N THR A 146 13.31 -8.74 -1.39
CA THR A 146 14.67 -8.19 -1.20
C THR A 146 14.86 -6.98 -2.09
N THR A 147 15.28 -5.87 -1.49
CA THR A 147 15.63 -4.66 -2.23
C THR A 147 17.01 -4.78 -2.86
N ARG A 148 17.17 -4.22 -4.05
CA ARG A 148 18.45 -4.23 -4.78
C ARG A 148 18.70 -2.88 -5.44
N PRO A 149 19.96 -2.46 -5.56
CA PRO A 149 20.29 -1.18 -6.19
C PRO A 149 19.77 -1.13 -7.64
N ASN A 150 19.37 0.04 -8.06
CA ASN A 150 18.89 0.33 -9.42
C ASN A 150 17.71 -0.56 -9.86
N LYS A 151 16.80 -0.87 -8.93
CA LYS A 151 15.58 -1.65 -9.20
C LYS A 151 14.33 -0.89 -8.87
N LEU A 152 13.33 -1.03 -9.75
CA LEU A 152 11.94 -0.73 -9.47
C LEU A 152 11.23 -2.05 -9.12
N VAL A 153 10.69 -2.13 -7.94
CA VAL A 153 9.86 -3.25 -7.49
C VAL A 153 8.41 -2.81 -7.52
N THR A 154 7.56 -3.54 -8.21
CA THR A 154 6.11 -3.30 -8.20
C THR A 154 5.45 -4.42 -7.42
N VAL A 155 4.71 -4.09 -6.38
CA VAL A 155 3.90 -5.05 -5.63
C VAL A 155 2.54 -5.24 -6.30
N LYS A 156 1.85 -6.32 -5.96
CA LYS A 156 0.50 -6.60 -6.49
C LYS A 156 -0.42 -5.41 -6.21
N ALA A 157 -1.13 -4.94 -7.23
CA ALA A 157 -2.13 -3.89 -7.09
C ALA A 157 -3.26 -4.31 -6.15
N PHE A 158 -3.87 -3.34 -5.48
CA PHE A 158 -5.02 -3.56 -4.60
C PHE A 158 -6.03 -2.43 -4.73
N THR A 159 -7.26 -2.73 -4.33
CA THR A 159 -8.33 -1.73 -4.24
C THR A 159 -8.43 -1.24 -2.80
N TYR A 160 -8.55 0.07 -2.61
CA TYR A 160 -8.84 0.64 -1.30
C TYR A 160 -10.22 0.18 -0.84
N SER A 161 -10.29 -0.37 0.35
CA SER A 161 -11.52 -0.71 1.06
C SER A 161 -11.65 0.10 2.33
N VAL A 162 -12.89 0.48 2.70
CA VAL A 162 -13.13 1.24 3.93
C VAL A 162 -13.00 0.29 5.12
N PRO A 163 -12.09 0.52 6.07
CA PRO A 163 -12.01 -0.27 7.28
C PRO A 163 -13.21 0.06 8.19
N VAL A 164 -13.88 -0.97 8.67
CA VAL A 164 -15.02 -0.88 9.58
C VAL A 164 -14.92 -1.94 10.65
N THR A 165 -15.63 -1.75 11.78
CA THR A 165 -15.56 -2.66 12.94
C THR A 165 -16.84 -3.46 13.16
N SER A 166 -17.91 -3.16 12.43
CA SER A 166 -19.20 -3.84 12.56
C SER A 166 -19.90 -4.00 11.20
N ILE A 167 -20.89 -4.89 11.18
CA ILE A 167 -21.76 -5.09 10.00
C ILE A 167 -22.62 -3.85 9.74
N GLU A 168 -23.06 -3.14 10.76
CA GLU A 168 -23.83 -1.91 10.62
C GLU A 168 -23.02 -0.82 9.90
N GLU A 169 -21.76 -0.65 10.31
CA GLU A 169 -20.83 0.29 9.65
C GLU A 169 -20.54 -0.14 8.20
N ALA A 170 -20.39 -1.46 7.96
CA ALA A 170 -20.22 -1.99 6.62
C ALA A 170 -21.43 -1.68 5.73
N ASN A 171 -22.64 -1.93 6.22
CA ASN A 171 -23.88 -1.63 5.51
C ASN A 171 -24.03 -0.13 5.24
N GLU A 172 -23.66 0.72 6.19
CA GLU A 172 -23.66 2.18 6.01
C GLU A 172 -22.65 2.60 4.94
N ALA A 173 -21.43 2.12 4.98
CA ALA A 173 -20.39 2.43 4.00
C ALA A 173 -20.79 1.97 2.60
N LEU A 174 -21.31 0.75 2.46
CA LEU A 174 -21.80 0.21 1.18
C LEU A 174 -22.97 1.02 0.64
N SER A 175 -23.88 1.46 1.50
CA SER A 175 -25.04 2.27 1.08
C SER A 175 -24.62 3.64 0.52
N LYS A 176 -23.45 4.15 0.92
CA LYS A 176 -22.85 5.40 0.40
C LYS A 176 -22.09 5.22 -0.91
N GLY A 177 -22.01 3.99 -1.43
CA GLY A 177 -21.41 3.70 -2.74
C GLY A 177 -19.89 3.53 -2.72
N THR A 178 -19.33 3.02 -1.62
CA THR A 178 -17.89 2.68 -1.58
C THR A 178 -17.56 1.46 -2.45
N SER A 179 -16.36 1.41 -3.03
CA SER A 179 -15.88 0.31 -3.86
C SER A 179 -15.53 -0.96 -3.08
N GLY A 180 -15.39 -0.87 -1.75
CA GLY A 180 -15.12 -2.02 -0.90
C GLY A 180 -15.13 -1.67 0.58
N VAL A 181 -15.29 -2.70 1.40
CA VAL A 181 -15.29 -2.62 2.87
C VAL A 181 -14.41 -3.74 3.41
N THR A 182 -13.55 -3.42 4.38
CA THR A 182 -12.80 -4.40 5.16
C THR A 182 -13.32 -4.39 6.59
N ILE A 183 -13.85 -5.52 7.05
CA ILE A 183 -14.38 -5.66 8.41
C ILE A 183 -13.27 -6.18 9.30
N THR A 184 -12.75 -5.31 10.17
CA THR A 184 -11.76 -5.64 11.20
C THR A 184 -12.46 -5.66 12.55
N SER A 185 -13.01 -6.79 12.94
CA SER A 185 -13.66 -6.91 14.26
C SER A 185 -12.79 -7.68 15.24
N THR A 186 -12.60 -7.15 16.42
CA THR A 186 -11.96 -7.85 17.55
C THR A 186 -12.94 -8.66 18.38
N THR A 187 -14.24 -8.53 18.11
CA THR A 187 -15.31 -9.30 18.75
C THR A 187 -15.90 -10.27 17.74
N ASP A 188 -16.25 -11.49 18.20
CA ASP A 188 -17.02 -12.41 17.38
C ASP A 188 -18.18 -11.66 16.72
N LEU A 189 -18.27 -11.74 15.41
CA LEU A 189 -19.44 -11.27 14.68
C LEU A 189 -20.60 -12.22 15.03
N THR A 190 -21.11 -12.09 16.26
CA THR A 190 -22.18 -12.93 16.78
C THR A 190 -23.51 -12.41 16.26
N VAL A 191 -24.03 -13.15 15.38
CA VAL A 191 -25.38 -13.53 15.09
C VAL A 191 -26.61 -12.72 15.17
N PRO A 192 -27.57 -13.03 14.39
CA PRO A 192 -27.59 -13.16 12.94
C PRO A 192 -27.45 -11.79 12.30
N SER A 193 -26.35 -11.53 11.67
CA SER A 193 -26.07 -10.26 10.98
C SER A 193 -26.27 -10.46 9.49
N THR A 194 -26.96 -9.53 8.84
CA THR A 194 -27.09 -9.49 7.40
C THR A 194 -26.25 -8.38 6.82
N LEU A 195 -25.32 -8.74 5.94
CA LEU A 195 -24.57 -7.78 5.14
C LEU A 195 -25.39 -7.46 3.89
N GLU A 196 -25.83 -6.21 3.79
CA GLU A 196 -26.61 -5.73 2.65
C GLU A 196 -25.72 -5.06 1.60
N ILE A 197 -25.63 -5.65 0.41
CA ILE A 197 -24.88 -5.08 -0.69
C ILE A 197 -25.86 -4.32 -1.60
N PRO A 198 -25.68 -2.98 -1.72
CA PRO A 198 -26.59 -2.19 -2.56
C PRO A 198 -26.41 -2.52 -4.03
N ASN A 199 -27.49 -2.74 -4.73
CA ASN A 199 -27.56 -2.86 -6.19
C ASN A 199 -27.42 -1.47 -6.88
N ALA A 200 -26.49 -0.62 -6.41
CA ALA A 200 -26.35 0.75 -6.90
C ALA A 200 -25.18 0.92 -7.88
N PHE A 201 -24.40 -0.11 -8.08
CA PHE A 201 -23.23 -0.07 -8.95
C PHE A 201 -23.68 -0.46 -10.37
N GLY A 202 -23.53 0.48 -11.31
CA GLY A 202 -23.83 0.24 -12.71
C GLY A 202 -23.00 -0.90 -13.30
N HIS A 203 -23.36 -1.35 -14.50
CA HIS A 203 -22.64 -2.39 -15.24
C HIS A 203 -21.11 -2.23 -15.17
N GLY A 204 -20.40 -3.28 -14.76
CA GLY A 204 -18.94 -3.33 -14.73
C GLY A 204 -18.29 -2.84 -13.44
N THR A 205 -19.03 -2.56 -12.37
CA THR A 205 -18.47 -2.28 -11.05
C THR A 205 -18.51 -3.53 -10.17
N SER A 206 -17.39 -3.84 -9.51
CA SER A 206 -17.29 -4.88 -8.49
C SER A 206 -17.29 -4.23 -7.10
N THR A 207 -18.04 -4.83 -6.16
CA THR A 207 -17.95 -4.48 -4.74
C THR A 207 -17.21 -5.60 -4.04
N SER A 208 -16.16 -5.27 -3.26
CA SER A 208 -15.44 -6.24 -2.45
C SER A 208 -15.75 -6.03 -0.97
N VAL A 209 -15.96 -7.14 -0.27
CA VAL A 209 -16.06 -7.17 1.19
C VAL A 209 -15.02 -8.15 1.70
N GLU A 210 -14.10 -7.65 2.53
CA GLU A 210 -13.05 -8.44 3.16
C GLU A 210 -13.37 -8.54 4.66
N ILE A 211 -13.35 -9.76 5.21
CA ILE A 211 -13.60 -10.02 6.63
C ILE A 211 -12.35 -10.68 7.20
N GLU A 212 -11.64 -9.98 8.06
CA GLU A 212 -10.34 -10.42 8.60
C GLU A 212 -10.46 -11.30 9.88
N GLN A 213 -11.67 -11.59 10.31
CA GLN A 213 -11.91 -12.41 11.52
C GLN A 213 -12.65 -13.71 11.17
N PRO A 214 -12.47 -14.78 11.95
CA PRO A 214 -13.28 -15.98 11.80
C PRO A 214 -14.76 -15.63 11.98
N VAL A 215 -15.53 -15.81 10.94
CA VAL A 215 -16.97 -15.55 10.92
C VAL A 215 -17.67 -16.78 11.45
N SER A 216 -18.58 -16.60 12.42
CA SER A 216 -19.51 -17.65 12.80
C SER A 216 -20.43 -17.98 11.61
N THR A 217 -20.96 -19.20 11.59
CA THR A 217 -21.78 -19.72 10.47
C THR A 217 -23.10 -18.97 10.21
N ASP A 218 -23.36 -17.90 10.94
CA ASP A 218 -24.63 -17.19 10.96
C ASP A 218 -24.62 -15.83 10.21
N LEU A 219 -23.52 -15.50 9.53
CA LEU A 219 -23.49 -14.33 8.65
C LEU A 219 -24.25 -14.64 7.37
N THR A 220 -25.30 -13.88 7.11
CA THR A 220 -26.03 -13.92 5.85
C THR A 220 -25.61 -12.74 4.97
N ILE A 221 -25.20 -13.04 3.76
CA ILE A 221 -24.95 -12.00 2.74
C ILE A 221 -26.19 -11.91 1.86
N SER A 222 -26.80 -10.74 1.83
CA SER A 222 -27.95 -10.49 0.98
C SER A 222 -27.71 -9.31 0.06
N GLU A 223 -28.26 -9.39 -1.13
CA GLU A 223 -28.31 -8.27 -2.05
C GLU A 223 -29.54 -7.42 -1.75
N LYS A 224 -29.32 -6.10 -1.62
CA LYS A 224 -30.41 -5.15 -1.47
C LYS A 224 -30.99 -4.86 -2.85
N THR A 225 -32.06 -5.54 -3.22
CA THR A 225 -32.80 -5.27 -4.46
C THR A 225 -33.55 -3.95 -4.34
N THR A 226 -33.07 -2.92 -5.03
CA THR A 226 -33.91 -1.79 -5.42
C THR A 226 -34.54 -2.12 -6.76
N SER A 227 -35.84 -2.01 -6.87
CA SER A 227 -36.73 -2.69 -7.83
C SER A 227 -36.51 -2.42 -9.32
N ASP A 228 -35.52 -1.67 -9.77
CA ASP A 228 -35.40 -1.24 -11.18
C ASP A 228 -33.98 -1.20 -11.77
N LYS A 229 -32.99 -1.89 -11.22
CA LYS A 229 -31.64 -1.94 -11.79
C LYS A 229 -31.08 -3.36 -11.86
N GLU A 230 -30.47 -3.68 -13.01
CA GLU A 230 -29.77 -4.94 -13.23
C GLU A 230 -28.63 -5.17 -12.24
N LEU A 231 -28.43 -6.43 -11.86
CA LEU A 231 -27.40 -6.90 -10.92
C LEU A 231 -25.98 -6.57 -11.39
N PRO A 232 -25.04 -6.29 -10.48
CA PRO A 232 -23.62 -6.20 -10.84
C PRO A 232 -23.14 -7.54 -11.42
N GLU A 233 -22.29 -7.48 -12.44
CA GLU A 233 -21.81 -8.70 -13.13
C GLU A 233 -20.97 -9.61 -12.25
N THR A 234 -20.36 -9.09 -11.19
CA THR A 234 -19.54 -9.87 -10.23
C THR A 234 -19.62 -9.30 -8.81
N LEU A 235 -19.86 -10.17 -7.86
CA LEU A 235 -19.69 -9.95 -6.43
C LEU A 235 -18.55 -10.85 -5.96
N SER A 236 -17.47 -10.29 -5.40
CA SER A 236 -16.43 -11.06 -4.72
C SER A 236 -16.47 -10.78 -3.23
N VAL A 237 -16.60 -11.85 -2.43
CA VAL A 237 -16.47 -11.82 -0.98
C VAL A 237 -15.25 -12.65 -0.64
N GLU A 238 -14.21 -12.01 -0.12
CA GLU A 238 -13.02 -12.70 0.36
C GLU A 238 -13.11 -12.81 1.88
N MET A 239 -13.08 -14.03 2.40
CA MET A 239 -13.02 -14.32 3.82
C MET A 239 -11.65 -14.91 4.13
N GLU A 240 -10.82 -14.19 4.86
CA GLU A 240 -9.59 -14.74 5.40
C GLU A 240 -9.84 -15.38 6.76
N THR A 241 -9.76 -16.71 6.83
CA THR A 241 -9.74 -17.42 8.10
C THR A 241 -8.31 -17.58 8.56
N THR A 242 -7.91 -16.86 9.59
CA THR A 242 -6.66 -17.17 10.28
C THR A 242 -6.87 -18.46 11.07
N ALA A 243 -6.26 -19.56 10.60
CA ALA A 243 -6.20 -20.79 11.38
C ALA A 243 -5.36 -20.55 12.64
N SER A 244 -5.96 -20.78 13.79
CA SER A 244 -5.29 -20.79 15.11
C SER A 244 -4.36 -22.00 15.26
#